data_f84b43cfe21aa74ae455c4a9449090b0
#
_entry.id   f84b43cfe21aa74ae455c4a9449090b0
#
_cell.length_a   1.000
_cell.length_b   1.000
_cell.length_c   1.000
_cell.angle_alpha   90.00
_cell.angle_beta   90.00
_cell.angle_gamma   90.00
#
_symmetry.space_group_name_H-M   'P 1'
#
loop_
_entity.id
_entity.type
_entity.pdbx_description
1 polymer ?
#
loop_
_entity_poly.entity_id
_entity_poly.type
_entity_poly.pdbx_seq_one_letter_code
_entity_poly.pdbx_strand_id
1 'polypeptide(L)'
;MRLRRKLTALVLAVVMTGCAARQTGPLQAGSENYPAPGGFNQYSQEQEVQIGKQVAAQADAQLPLLPPRNAVSDYVSTLGQRLARNLPANPYQFEFKVINQKEINAFALPGGPVRINVGTLQAADTEAELAGVLAHEIAHVYMRHGTRNASKQAIAQIPAAILGSVLGGGTGGQLARLGLGIGFESLFLKYSRDAELEADRVGAKLMYEAGYDPRAMARFFEKLQGEGGRGGPQFLASHPNPGNRASAVTEAISQLPPKQYATAGNDFRAAKSAAAQLKPYTAEQVARMAQEKAGRIENVSTDSVAPSGNFQQLNHQAFQIAYPSNWRVYGDQNSPVTIAPPAGVSEQAIAYGVLINGYSPQQQQSLTQTAADIFNGLKQSNPELQAAGQPRQASVNGMPAVVVELIGPSPLANSSGQRVAERDILVTVQRQDGSVIWLLFIAPEPHYQQLSPTFQRMIESLRVG
;
A
#
# COMPACT_ATOMS: atom_id res chain seq x y z
N MET A 1 57.90 -24.31 5.14
CA MET A 1 57.54 -23.08 4.41
C MET A 1 57.15 -23.44 2.99
N ARG A 2 55.98 -23.33 2.53
CA ARG A 2 55.24 -23.70 1.30
C ARG A 2 54.13 -24.73 1.59
N LEU A 3 53.00 -24.19 2.09
CA LEU A 3 51.66 -24.82 1.93
C LEU A 3 50.55 -23.85 2.37
N ARG A 4 50.35 -22.75 1.63
CA ARG A 4 49.17 -21.88 1.74
C ARG A 4 49.06 -21.03 0.46
N ARG A 5 48.59 -21.65 -0.62
CA ARG A 5 48.08 -20.90 -1.83
C ARG A 5 47.46 -21.95 -2.77
N LYS A 6 46.25 -22.42 -2.47
CA LYS A 6 45.35 -23.12 -3.43
C LYS A 6 44.00 -23.38 -2.77
N LEU A 7 43.25 -22.34 -2.42
CA LEU A 7 41.84 -22.48 -2.01
C LEU A 7 41.03 -21.19 -2.23
N THR A 8 41.31 -20.43 -3.28
CA THR A 8 40.57 -19.20 -3.60
C THR A 8 40.13 -19.10 -5.07
N ALA A 9 39.91 -20.22 -5.73
CA ALA A 9 39.56 -20.23 -7.15
C ALA A 9 38.44 -21.21 -7.52
N LEU A 10 37.56 -21.57 -6.57
CA LEU A 10 36.47 -22.53 -6.89
C LEU A 10 35.10 -22.12 -6.40
N VAL A 11 34.82 -20.82 -6.15
CA VAL A 11 33.50 -20.36 -5.76
C VAL A 11 32.86 -19.42 -6.78
N LEU A 12 33.53 -19.06 -7.87
CA LEU A 12 33.02 -18.11 -8.87
C LEU A 12 32.49 -18.75 -10.17
N ALA A 13 32.32 -20.07 -10.24
CA ALA A 13 31.93 -20.76 -11.48
C ALA A 13 30.56 -21.43 -11.46
N VAL A 14 29.72 -21.23 -10.42
CA VAL A 14 28.38 -21.88 -10.32
C VAL A 14 27.19 -20.94 -10.51
N VAL A 15 27.40 -19.64 -10.73
CA VAL A 15 26.29 -18.68 -10.87
C VAL A 15 25.92 -18.35 -12.33
N MET A 16 26.60 -18.91 -13.33
CA MET A 16 26.42 -18.53 -14.74
C MET A 16 25.86 -19.61 -15.68
N THR A 17 25.17 -20.64 -15.19
CA THR A 17 24.52 -21.64 -16.07
C THR A 17 23.04 -21.83 -15.76
N GLY A 18 22.33 -20.75 -15.44
CA GLY A 18 20.87 -20.71 -15.30
C GLY A 18 20.20 -19.76 -16.27
N CYS A 19 20.71 -19.59 -17.49
CA CYS A 19 19.91 -19.08 -18.60
C CYS A 19 18.94 -20.18 -19.01
N ALA A 20 17.84 -20.34 -18.27
CA ALA A 20 16.67 -21.01 -18.79
C ALA A 20 16.26 -20.24 -20.06
N ALA A 21 16.39 -20.91 -21.22
CA ALA A 21 15.94 -20.38 -22.50
C ALA A 21 14.49 -19.88 -22.31
N ARG A 22 14.25 -18.58 -22.48
CA ARG A 22 12.90 -18.02 -22.53
C ARG A 22 12.17 -18.81 -23.63
N GLN A 23 11.11 -19.51 -23.25
CA GLN A 23 10.20 -20.05 -24.24
C GLN A 23 9.47 -18.88 -24.91
N THR A 24 10.03 -18.36 -25.99
CA THR A 24 9.46 -17.30 -26.81
C THR A 24 8.65 -17.88 -27.99
N GLY A 25 8.32 -19.16 -27.94
CA GLY A 25 7.53 -19.82 -28.97
C GLY A 25 6.04 -19.52 -28.91
N PRO A 26 5.29 -19.75 -29.99
CA PRO A 26 3.84 -19.58 -30.02
C PRO A 26 3.14 -20.51 -29.01
N LEU A 27 2.04 -20.04 -28.42
CA LEU A 27 1.22 -20.80 -27.48
C LEU A 27 0.43 -21.89 -28.20
N GLN A 28 0.38 -23.10 -27.64
CA GLN A 28 -0.44 -24.20 -28.16
C GLN A 28 -1.79 -24.28 -27.45
N ALA A 29 -2.81 -24.86 -28.10
CA ALA A 29 -4.12 -25.06 -27.50
C ALA A 29 -4.11 -26.12 -26.38
N GLY A 30 -4.87 -25.87 -25.31
CA GLY A 30 -5.02 -26.79 -24.15
C GLY A 30 -4.48 -26.20 -22.85
N SER A 31 -5.06 -26.60 -21.72
CA SER A 31 -4.70 -26.09 -20.38
C SER A 31 -3.25 -26.39 -19.96
N GLU A 32 -2.64 -27.43 -20.55
CA GLU A 32 -1.29 -27.87 -20.25
C GLU A 32 -0.19 -26.97 -20.82
N ASN A 33 -0.52 -26.01 -21.66
CA ASN A 33 0.42 -25.21 -22.45
C ASN A 33 0.49 -23.73 -22.08
N TYR A 34 0.15 -23.37 -20.85
CA TYR A 34 0.45 -22.03 -20.34
C TYR A 34 1.92 -21.95 -19.93
N PRO A 35 2.62 -20.84 -20.22
CA PRO A 35 3.99 -20.69 -19.77
C PRO A 35 4.03 -20.70 -18.24
N ALA A 36 4.93 -21.48 -17.68
CA ALA A 36 5.15 -21.44 -16.24
C ALA A 36 5.73 -20.08 -15.82
N PRO A 37 5.30 -19.52 -14.67
CA PRO A 37 5.92 -18.32 -14.14
C PRO A 37 7.42 -18.52 -13.95
N GLY A 38 8.25 -17.81 -14.72
CA GLY A 38 9.70 -17.92 -14.69
C GLY A 38 10.38 -16.77 -13.95
N GLY A 39 11.69 -16.91 -13.70
CA GLY A 39 12.53 -15.87 -13.11
C GLY A 39 12.57 -15.87 -11.58
N PHE A 40 13.51 -15.08 -11.02
CA PHE A 40 13.69 -14.99 -9.58
C PHE A 40 12.51 -14.30 -8.91
N ASN A 41 11.98 -14.94 -7.87
CA ASN A 41 10.94 -14.39 -6.99
C ASN A 41 11.20 -14.89 -5.56
N GLN A 42 11.44 -13.97 -4.63
CA GLN A 42 11.71 -14.32 -3.24
C GLN A 42 10.45 -14.66 -2.44
N TYR A 43 9.26 -14.43 -3.01
CA TYR A 43 7.99 -14.69 -2.34
C TYR A 43 7.42 -16.04 -2.75
N SER A 44 6.86 -16.80 -1.78
CA SER A 44 6.02 -17.95 -2.09
C SER A 44 4.63 -17.51 -2.58
N GLN A 45 3.88 -18.44 -3.18
CA GLN A 45 2.51 -18.16 -3.63
C GLN A 45 1.58 -17.83 -2.45
N GLU A 46 1.76 -18.49 -1.30
CA GLU A 46 1.02 -18.24 -0.06
C GLU A 46 1.32 -16.84 0.48
N GLN A 47 2.58 -16.41 0.42
CA GLN A 47 2.98 -15.06 0.80
C GLN A 47 2.34 -14.01 -0.13
N GLU A 48 2.29 -14.27 -1.43
CA GLU A 48 1.61 -13.38 -2.39
C GLU A 48 0.13 -13.21 -2.07
N VAL A 49 -0.56 -14.30 -1.71
CA VAL A 49 -1.98 -14.25 -1.31
C VAL A 49 -2.17 -13.38 -0.05
N GLN A 50 -1.27 -13.49 0.93
CA GLN A 50 -1.35 -12.66 2.15
C GLN A 50 -1.05 -11.19 1.87
N ILE A 51 0.02 -10.91 1.12
CA ILE A 51 0.37 -9.54 0.70
C ILE A 51 -0.80 -8.92 -0.07
N GLY A 52 -1.32 -9.64 -1.06
CA GLY A 52 -2.41 -9.13 -1.88
C GLY A 52 -3.69 -8.84 -1.09
N LYS A 53 -4.05 -9.68 -0.13
CA LYS A 53 -5.20 -9.43 0.77
C LYS A 53 -5.01 -8.18 1.61
N GLN A 54 -3.83 -7.98 2.19
CA GLN A 54 -3.53 -6.80 3.01
C GLN A 54 -3.58 -5.52 2.17
N VAL A 55 -2.92 -5.52 1.01
CA VAL A 55 -2.89 -4.37 0.12
C VAL A 55 -4.25 -4.08 -0.49
N ALA A 56 -5.02 -5.11 -0.85
CA ALA A 56 -6.39 -4.94 -1.32
C ALA A 56 -7.27 -4.29 -0.25
N ALA A 57 -7.16 -4.71 1.01
CA ALA A 57 -7.91 -4.10 2.10
C ALA A 57 -7.56 -2.62 2.30
N GLN A 58 -6.28 -2.26 2.23
CA GLN A 58 -5.83 -0.86 2.31
C GLN A 58 -6.35 -0.03 1.12
N ALA A 59 -6.23 -0.57 -0.10
CA ALA A 59 -6.73 0.09 -1.31
C ALA A 59 -8.25 0.30 -1.25
N ASP A 60 -8.99 -0.73 -0.87
CA ASP A 60 -10.44 -0.70 -0.77
C ASP A 60 -10.95 0.31 0.27
N ALA A 61 -10.20 0.52 1.35
CA ALA A 61 -10.52 1.55 2.34
C ALA A 61 -10.39 2.98 1.81
N GLN A 62 -9.50 3.21 0.85
CA GLN A 62 -9.20 4.53 0.30
C GLN A 62 -10.01 4.84 -0.99
N LEU A 63 -10.28 3.82 -1.80
CA LEU A 63 -10.89 3.97 -3.12
C LEU A 63 -12.44 4.02 -3.05
N PRO A 64 -13.10 4.76 -3.96
CA PRO A 64 -14.56 4.81 -4.04
C PRO A 64 -15.09 3.58 -4.81
N LEU A 65 -15.14 2.43 -4.15
CA LEU A 65 -15.66 1.21 -4.75
C LEU A 65 -17.16 1.32 -5.03
N LEU A 66 -17.62 0.72 -6.12
CA LEU A 66 -19.03 0.46 -6.30
C LEU A 66 -19.49 -0.59 -5.27
N PRO A 67 -20.71 -0.46 -4.72
CA PRO A 67 -21.22 -1.41 -3.75
C PRO A 67 -21.35 -2.81 -4.36
N PRO A 68 -21.23 -3.87 -3.55
CA PRO A 68 -21.59 -5.22 -3.97
C PRO A 68 -23.08 -5.28 -4.37
N ARG A 69 -23.43 -6.19 -5.26
CA ARG A 69 -24.78 -6.31 -5.86
C ARG A 69 -25.19 -5.07 -6.67
N ASN A 70 -24.23 -4.48 -7.35
CA ASN A 70 -24.44 -3.47 -8.37
C ASN A 70 -24.27 -4.14 -9.74
N ALA A 71 -25.14 -3.81 -10.70
CA ALA A 71 -25.13 -4.42 -12.03
C ALA A 71 -23.76 -4.38 -12.72
N VAL A 72 -23.00 -3.30 -12.53
CA VAL A 72 -21.65 -3.15 -13.07
C VAL A 72 -20.66 -4.06 -12.34
N SER A 73 -20.70 -4.09 -11.00
CA SER A 73 -19.82 -4.93 -10.18
C SER A 73 -20.07 -6.43 -10.43
N ASP A 74 -21.34 -6.84 -10.48
CA ASP A 74 -21.72 -8.23 -10.69
C ASP A 74 -21.30 -8.71 -12.08
N TYR A 75 -21.49 -7.86 -13.10
CA TYR A 75 -21.08 -8.16 -14.46
C TYR A 75 -19.55 -8.32 -14.57
N VAL A 76 -18.76 -7.37 -14.05
CA VAL A 76 -17.30 -7.41 -14.08
C VAL A 76 -16.78 -8.64 -13.35
N SER A 77 -17.34 -8.94 -12.17
CA SER A 77 -16.98 -10.13 -11.40
C SER A 77 -17.27 -11.41 -12.18
N THR A 78 -18.45 -11.52 -12.80
CA THR A 78 -18.83 -12.68 -13.62
C THR A 78 -17.90 -12.87 -14.81
N LEU A 79 -17.58 -11.79 -15.53
CA LEU A 79 -16.67 -11.81 -16.67
C LEU A 79 -15.25 -12.21 -16.26
N GLY A 80 -14.73 -11.59 -15.19
CA GLY A 80 -13.41 -11.89 -14.65
C GLY A 80 -13.29 -13.35 -14.18
N GLN A 81 -14.30 -13.87 -13.47
CA GLN A 81 -14.34 -15.26 -13.05
C GLN A 81 -14.41 -16.23 -14.25
N ARG A 82 -15.15 -15.87 -15.31
CA ARG A 82 -15.21 -16.66 -16.55
C ARG A 82 -13.83 -16.79 -17.20
N LEU A 83 -13.04 -15.70 -17.22
CA LEU A 83 -11.67 -15.71 -17.74
C LEU A 83 -10.76 -16.54 -16.84
N ALA A 84 -10.76 -16.28 -15.53
CA ALA A 84 -9.85 -16.91 -14.57
C ALA A 84 -10.01 -18.44 -14.48
N ARG A 85 -11.22 -18.97 -14.74
CA ARG A 85 -11.47 -20.44 -14.75
C ARG A 85 -10.71 -21.18 -15.84
N ASN A 86 -10.20 -20.49 -16.85
CA ASN A 86 -9.42 -21.10 -17.94
C ASN A 86 -7.92 -21.17 -17.63
N LEU A 87 -7.49 -20.63 -16.47
CA LEU A 87 -6.11 -20.81 -16.02
C LEU A 87 -5.86 -22.26 -15.59
N PRO A 88 -4.64 -22.76 -15.74
CA PRO A 88 -4.20 -23.99 -15.08
C PRO A 88 -4.43 -23.89 -13.56
N ALA A 89 -4.44 -25.06 -12.88
CA ALA A 89 -4.56 -25.10 -11.43
C ALA A 89 -3.49 -24.19 -10.77
N ASN A 90 -3.97 -23.25 -9.97
CA ASN A 90 -3.14 -22.30 -9.24
C ASN A 90 -3.82 -21.97 -7.90
N PRO A 91 -3.06 -21.48 -6.89
CA PRO A 91 -3.59 -21.22 -5.54
C PRO A 91 -4.35 -19.88 -5.46
N TYR A 92 -4.39 -19.07 -6.52
CA TYR A 92 -4.94 -17.74 -6.48
C TYR A 92 -6.47 -17.73 -6.55
N GLN A 93 -7.08 -17.00 -5.65
CA GLN A 93 -8.51 -16.73 -5.67
C GLN A 93 -8.73 -15.32 -6.22
N PHE A 94 -9.14 -15.24 -7.47
CA PHE A 94 -9.40 -13.96 -8.13
C PHE A 94 -10.65 -13.29 -7.55
N GLU A 95 -10.49 -12.04 -7.14
CA GLU A 95 -11.56 -11.16 -6.70
C GLU A 95 -11.59 -9.92 -7.58
N PHE A 96 -12.76 -9.55 -8.10
CA PHE A 96 -12.92 -8.41 -8.99
C PHE A 96 -13.81 -7.36 -8.32
N LYS A 97 -13.31 -6.12 -8.21
CA LYS A 97 -14.08 -4.97 -7.73
C LYS A 97 -13.96 -3.80 -8.69
N VAL A 98 -14.99 -2.96 -8.72
CA VAL A 98 -15.06 -1.81 -9.60
C VAL A 98 -14.90 -0.53 -8.81
N ILE A 99 -13.98 0.33 -9.25
CA ILE A 99 -13.72 1.65 -8.66
C ILE A 99 -14.56 2.67 -9.45
N ASN A 100 -15.32 3.49 -8.75
CA ASN A 100 -16.09 4.57 -9.34
C ASN A 100 -15.20 5.75 -9.74
N GLN A 101 -14.28 5.51 -10.67
CA GLN A 101 -13.28 6.47 -11.14
C GLN A 101 -13.33 6.61 -12.66
N LYS A 102 -13.13 7.84 -13.15
CA LYS A 102 -13.31 8.23 -14.56
C LYS A 102 -12.14 7.79 -15.43
N GLU A 103 -10.93 7.81 -14.92
CA GLU A 103 -9.72 7.46 -15.67
C GLU A 103 -9.78 6.00 -16.13
N ILE A 104 -9.33 5.73 -17.35
CA ILE A 104 -9.21 4.38 -17.88
C ILE A 104 -8.03 3.71 -17.17
N ASN A 105 -8.33 2.78 -16.28
CA ASN A 105 -7.33 2.02 -15.54
C ASN A 105 -7.88 0.70 -15.01
N ALA A 106 -6.99 -0.27 -14.86
CA ALA A 106 -7.19 -1.51 -14.12
C ALA A 106 -5.85 -1.90 -13.50
N PHE A 107 -5.88 -2.66 -12.42
CA PHE A 107 -4.68 -3.21 -11.82
C PHE A 107 -4.97 -4.50 -11.07
N ALA A 108 -3.97 -5.36 -11.02
CA ALA A 108 -4.00 -6.58 -10.25
C ALA A 108 -2.95 -6.55 -9.14
N LEU A 109 -3.34 -7.11 -7.98
CA LEU A 109 -2.47 -7.28 -6.83
C LEU A 109 -1.99 -8.73 -6.74
N PRO A 110 -0.84 -9.01 -6.12
CA PRO A 110 -0.37 -10.36 -5.91
C PRO A 110 -1.45 -11.26 -5.30
N GLY A 111 -1.52 -12.52 -5.74
CA GLY A 111 -2.44 -13.48 -5.14
C GLY A 111 -3.91 -13.39 -5.54
N GLY A 112 -4.31 -12.47 -6.47
CA GLY A 112 -5.60 -12.54 -7.14
C GLY A 112 -6.54 -11.34 -7.10
N PRO A 113 -6.43 -10.35 -6.19
CA PRO A 113 -7.33 -9.19 -6.22
C PRO A 113 -7.11 -8.33 -7.47
N VAL A 114 -8.18 -8.05 -8.22
CA VAL A 114 -8.18 -7.19 -9.41
C VAL A 114 -9.14 -6.03 -9.20
N ARG A 115 -8.73 -4.85 -9.57
CA ARG A 115 -9.54 -3.63 -9.51
C ARG A 115 -9.60 -3.01 -10.90
N ILE A 116 -10.78 -2.50 -11.29
CA ILE A 116 -11.00 -1.87 -12.59
C ILE A 116 -11.85 -0.61 -12.41
N ASN A 117 -11.48 0.45 -13.09
CA ASN A 117 -12.23 1.71 -13.04
C ASN A 117 -13.48 1.66 -13.94
N VAL A 118 -14.55 2.34 -13.52
CA VAL A 118 -15.75 2.55 -14.34
C VAL A 118 -15.40 3.12 -15.72
N GLY A 119 -14.42 4.04 -15.78
CA GLY A 119 -13.95 4.62 -17.03
C GLY A 119 -13.46 3.59 -18.05
N THR A 120 -12.87 2.49 -17.59
CA THR A 120 -12.42 1.39 -18.46
C THR A 120 -13.60 0.67 -19.10
N LEU A 121 -14.67 0.39 -18.34
CA LEU A 121 -15.90 -0.19 -18.89
C LEU A 121 -16.61 0.79 -19.84
N GLN A 122 -16.64 2.07 -19.52
CA GLN A 122 -17.20 3.11 -20.40
C GLN A 122 -16.43 3.25 -21.71
N ALA A 123 -15.11 3.07 -21.71
CA ALA A 123 -14.26 3.16 -22.89
C ALA A 123 -14.30 1.92 -23.78
N ALA A 124 -14.57 0.74 -23.23
CA ALA A 124 -14.66 -0.51 -24.02
C ALA A 124 -15.88 -0.49 -24.93
N ASP A 125 -15.68 -0.63 -26.24
CA ASP A 125 -16.77 -0.67 -27.22
C ASP A 125 -17.43 -2.04 -27.30
N THR A 126 -16.68 -3.09 -26.98
CA THR A 126 -17.13 -4.48 -27.01
C THR A 126 -16.81 -5.21 -25.71
N GLU A 127 -17.59 -6.28 -25.42
CA GLU A 127 -17.30 -7.19 -24.31
C GLU A 127 -15.89 -7.80 -24.43
N ALA A 128 -15.46 -8.11 -25.65
CA ALA A 128 -14.13 -8.66 -25.90
C ALA A 128 -12.99 -7.69 -25.56
N GLU A 129 -13.19 -6.38 -25.72
CA GLU A 129 -12.21 -5.37 -25.29
C GLU A 129 -12.08 -5.33 -23.77
N LEU A 130 -13.20 -5.33 -23.03
CA LEU A 130 -13.20 -5.39 -21.58
C LEU A 130 -12.62 -6.71 -21.07
N ALA A 131 -12.96 -7.83 -21.70
CA ALA A 131 -12.36 -9.13 -21.41
C ALA A 131 -10.85 -9.12 -21.62
N GLY A 132 -10.37 -8.38 -22.63
CA GLY A 132 -8.94 -8.20 -22.90
C GLY A 132 -8.20 -7.53 -21.76
N VAL A 133 -8.74 -6.44 -21.21
CA VAL A 133 -8.15 -5.77 -20.04
C VAL A 133 -8.10 -6.71 -18.83
N LEU A 134 -9.21 -7.37 -18.51
CA LEU A 134 -9.26 -8.30 -17.37
C LEU A 134 -8.33 -9.50 -17.56
N ALA A 135 -8.23 -10.04 -18.78
CA ALA A 135 -7.32 -11.15 -19.09
C ALA A 135 -5.85 -10.75 -18.94
N HIS A 136 -5.50 -9.54 -19.33
CA HIS A 136 -4.17 -8.96 -19.14
C HIS A 136 -3.81 -8.85 -17.65
N GLU A 137 -4.73 -8.33 -16.82
CA GLU A 137 -4.54 -8.24 -15.36
C GLU A 137 -4.43 -9.62 -14.70
N ILE A 138 -5.28 -10.56 -15.09
CA ILE A 138 -5.20 -11.95 -14.64
C ILE A 138 -3.84 -12.58 -15.00
N ALA A 139 -3.34 -12.29 -16.20
CA ALA A 139 -2.05 -12.77 -16.67
C ALA A 139 -0.89 -12.21 -15.82
N HIS A 140 -0.93 -10.95 -15.39
CA HIS A 140 0.07 -10.39 -14.48
C HIS A 140 0.13 -11.13 -13.15
N VAL A 141 -1.01 -11.51 -12.58
CA VAL A 141 -1.07 -12.32 -11.35
C VAL A 141 -0.50 -13.71 -11.60
N TYR A 142 -1.00 -14.40 -12.63
CA TYR A 142 -0.57 -15.76 -12.97
C TYR A 142 0.95 -15.85 -13.21
N MET A 143 1.51 -14.89 -13.95
CA MET A 143 2.95 -14.79 -14.23
C MET A 143 3.75 -14.18 -13.06
N ARG A 144 3.08 -13.80 -11.95
CA ARG A 144 3.71 -13.30 -10.72
C ARG A 144 4.54 -12.01 -10.93
N HIS A 145 4.13 -11.16 -11.90
CA HIS A 145 4.92 -10.00 -12.31
C HIS A 145 5.14 -9.00 -11.19
N GLY A 146 4.14 -8.75 -10.34
CA GLY A 146 4.25 -7.79 -9.23
C GLY A 146 5.36 -8.16 -8.24
N THR A 147 5.36 -9.39 -7.75
CA THR A 147 6.34 -9.86 -6.75
C THR A 147 7.70 -10.15 -7.35
N ARG A 148 7.78 -10.59 -8.62
CA ARG A 148 9.05 -10.68 -9.36
C ARG A 148 9.71 -9.30 -9.50
N ASN A 149 8.93 -8.27 -9.78
CA ASN A 149 9.42 -6.90 -9.88
C ASN A 149 9.89 -6.37 -8.52
N ALA A 150 9.09 -6.58 -7.47
CA ALA A 150 9.47 -6.24 -6.09
C ALA A 150 10.76 -6.94 -5.65
N SER A 151 10.92 -8.23 -5.98
CA SER A 151 12.13 -9.00 -5.69
C SER A 151 13.38 -8.44 -6.39
N LYS A 152 13.26 -8.02 -7.65
CA LYS A 152 14.36 -7.39 -8.39
C LYS A 152 14.78 -6.06 -7.76
N GLN A 153 13.82 -5.26 -7.30
CA GLN A 153 14.11 -3.98 -6.67
C GLN A 153 14.73 -4.14 -5.29
N ALA A 154 14.26 -5.10 -4.49
CA ALA A 154 14.87 -5.41 -3.19
C ALA A 154 16.35 -5.77 -3.34
N ILE A 155 16.72 -6.56 -4.34
CA ILE A 155 18.13 -6.88 -4.64
C ILE A 155 18.91 -5.64 -5.08
N ALA A 156 18.32 -4.80 -5.93
CA ALA A 156 19.01 -3.61 -6.45
C ALA A 156 19.28 -2.55 -5.36
N GLN A 157 18.51 -2.57 -4.25
CA GLN A 157 18.68 -1.64 -3.13
C GLN A 157 19.64 -2.14 -2.05
N ILE A 158 20.13 -3.40 -2.13
CA ILE A 158 21.10 -3.94 -1.17
C ILE A 158 22.51 -3.49 -1.57
N PRO A 159 23.22 -2.67 -0.75
CA PRO A 159 24.63 -2.36 -0.98
C PRO A 159 25.45 -3.67 -1.00
N ALA A 160 26.40 -3.80 -1.91
CA ALA A 160 27.22 -4.99 -2.08
C ALA A 160 27.91 -5.50 -0.79
N ALA A 161 28.14 -4.62 0.19
CA ALA A 161 28.72 -4.94 1.48
C ALA A 161 27.79 -5.75 2.42
N ILE A 162 26.48 -5.77 2.16
CA ILE A 162 25.47 -6.42 3.02
C ILE A 162 25.06 -7.80 2.46
N LEU A 163 25.39 -8.09 1.21
CA LEU A 163 24.98 -9.34 0.55
C LEU A 163 25.47 -10.61 1.29
N GLY A 164 26.60 -10.55 1.99
CA GLY A 164 27.17 -11.66 2.75
C GLY A 164 26.50 -11.94 4.10
N SER A 165 25.80 -10.97 4.69
CA SER A 165 25.18 -11.09 6.02
C SER A 165 23.69 -11.45 5.98
N VAL A 166 23.03 -11.31 4.83
CA VAL A 166 21.57 -11.50 4.67
C VAL A 166 21.20 -12.96 4.39
N LEU A 167 22.12 -13.78 3.92
CA LEU A 167 21.88 -15.19 3.58
C LEU A 167 21.76 -16.12 4.81
N GLY A 168 21.96 -15.63 6.02
CA GLY A 168 21.95 -16.44 7.25
C GLY A 168 20.84 -16.11 8.28
N GLY A 169 19.96 -15.18 8.04
CA GLY A 169 18.97 -14.72 9.04
C GLY A 169 17.52 -15.06 8.66
N GLY A 170 16.81 -15.72 9.58
CA GLY A 170 15.48 -16.26 9.41
C GLY A 170 14.43 -15.30 8.82
N THR A 171 13.54 -15.90 8.03
CA THR A 171 12.56 -15.28 7.13
C THR A 171 11.44 -14.45 7.79
N GLY A 172 11.21 -14.56 9.10
CA GLY A 172 10.09 -13.91 9.78
C GLY A 172 10.24 -12.40 10.04
N GLY A 173 11.48 -11.92 10.23
CA GLY A 173 11.74 -10.50 10.53
C GLY A 173 11.79 -9.60 9.29
N GLN A 174 12.04 -10.16 8.11
CA GLN A 174 12.10 -9.41 6.86
C GLN A 174 10.71 -9.10 6.28
N LEU A 175 9.74 -9.99 6.47
CA LEU A 175 8.34 -9.76 6.05
C LEU A 175 7.68 -8.61 6.80
N ALA A 176 7.98 -8.45 8.09
CA ALA A 176 7.48 -7.33 8.89
C ALA A 176 8.08 -5.97 8.43
N ARG A 177 9.33 -5.96 7.97
CA ARG A 177 9.97 -4.74 7.45
C ARG A 177 9.53 -4.40 6.04
N LEU A 178 9.22 -5.38 5.19
CA LEU A 178 8.72 -5.18 3.82
C LEU A 178 7.22 -4.90 3.79
N GLY A 179 6.43 -5.42 4.74
CA GLY A 179 4.98 -5.21 4.81
C GLY A 179 4.56 -3.83 5.32
N LEU A 180 5.47 -3.10 6.01
CA LEU A 180 5.21 -1.77 6.57
C LEU A 180 5.79 -0.62 5.72
N GLY A 181 6.58 -0.93 4.68
CA GLY A 181 7.27 0.07 3.85
C GLY A 181 6.91 0.05 2.37
N ILE A 182 6.10 -0.91 1.91
CA ILE A 182 5.57 -0.90 0.54
C ILE A 182 4.30 -0.06 0.57
N GLY A 183 4.44 1.25 0.47
CA GLY A 183 3.29 2.13 0.24
C GLY A 183 2.54 1.68 -1.02
N PHE A 184 1.22 1.88 -1.04
CA PHE A 184 0.32 1.56 -2.16
C PHE A 184 0.91 1.98 -3.53
N GLU A 185 1.64 3.11 -3.58
CA GLU A 185 2.32 3.61 -4.78
C GLU A 185 3.43 2.69 -5.30
N SER A 186 4.12 1.94 -4.44
CA SER A 186 5.23 1.07 -4.87
C SER A 186 4.77 -0.23 -5.52
N LEU A 187 3.50 -0.60 -5.38
CA LEU A 187 2.89 -1.74 -6.07
C LEU A 187 2.40 -1.40 -7.49
N PHE A 188 2.22 -0.11 -7.80
CA PHE A 188 1.95 0.40 -9.15
C PHE A 188 3.23 0.64 -9.94
N LEU A 189 4.22 -0.21 -9.73
CA LEU A 189 5.47 -0.13 -10.46
C LEU A 189 5.24 -0.43 -11.93
N LYS A 190 5.84 0.40 -12.76
CA LYS A 190 5.92 0.20 -14.20
C LYS A 190 6.44 -1.19 -14.50
N TYR A 191 5.66 -2.01 -15.18
CA TYR A 191 6.13 -3.29 -15.65
C TYR A 191 7.19 -3.14 -16.76
N SER A 192 8.06 -4.12 -16.89
CA SER A 192 9.00 -4.16 -18.00
C SER A 192 8.26 -4.52 -19.29
N ARG A 193 8.79 -4.08 -20.44
CA ARG A 193 8.23 -4.45 -21.75
C ARG A 193 8.08 -5.96 -21.94
N ASP A 194 9.02 -6.74 -21.41
CA ASP A 194 8.94 -8.21 -21.45
C ASP A 194 7.76 -8.74 -20.63
N ALA A 195 7.52 -8.19 -19.43
CA ALA A 195 6.38 -8.57 -18.60
C ALA A 195 5.05 -8.22 -19.28
N GLU A 196 4.98 -7.07 -19.98
CA GLU A 196 3.81 -6.70 -20.77
C GLU A 196 3.55 -7.68 -21.92
N LEU A 197 4.59 -8.08 -22.65
CA LEU A 197 4.46 -9.09 -23.71
C LEU A 197 4.09 -10.47 -23.17
N GLU A 198 4.60 -10.86 -22.00
CA GLU A 198 4.19 -12.11 -21.32
C GLU A 198 2.70 -12.02 -20.95
N ALA A 199 2.24 -10.89 -20.40
CA ALA A 199 0.85 -10.68 -20.02
C ALA A 199 -0.07 -10.65 -21.25
N ASP A 200 0.33 -10.01 -22.33
CA ASP A 200 -0.43 -10.00 -23.61
C ASP A 200 -0.61 -11.41 -24.18
N ARG A 201 0.45 -12.22 -24.19
CA ARG A 201 0.39 -13.61 -24.72
C ARG A 201 -0.50 -14.51 -23.85
N VAL A 202 -0.33 -14.47 -22.54
CA VAL A 202 -1.15 -15.25 -21.60
C VAL A 202 -2.58 -14.77 -21.62
N GLY A 203 -2.82 -13.46 -21.61
CA GLY A 203 -4.14 -12.84 -21.71
C GLY A 203 -4.86 -13.20 -23.01
N ALA A 204 -4.16 -13.18 -24.14
CA ALA A 204 -4.70 -13.60 -25.43
C ALA A 204 -5.17 -15.05 -25.40
N LYS A 205 -4.41 -15.94 -24.77
CA LYS A 205 -4.81 -17.34 -24.60
C LYS A 205 -6.03 -17.47 -23.70
N LEU A 206 -6.07 -16.77 -22.57
CA LEU A 206 -7.24 -16.74 -21.69
C LEU A 206 -8.51 -16.30 -22.42
N MET A 207 -8.40 -15.24 -23.22
CA MET A 207 -9.52 -14.77 -24.05
C MET A 207 -9.98 -15.85 -25.04
N TYR A 208 -9.02 -16.46 -25.75
CA TYR A 208 -9.31 -17.54 -26.71
C TYR A 208 -10.04 -18.69 -26.01
N GLU A 209 -9.54 -19.20 -24.91
CA GLU A 209 -10.17 -20.31 -24.16
C GLU A 209 -11.57 -19.93 -23.67
N ALA A 210 -11.75 -18.70 -23.19
CA ALA A 210 -13.05 -18.16 -22.75
C ALA A 210 -14.01 -17.84 -23.91
N GLY A 211 -13.58 -17.98 -25.17
CA GLY A 211 -14.41 -17.77 -26.34
C GLY A 211 -14.43 -16.35 -26.88
N TYR A 212 -13.57 -15.46 -26.43
CA TYR A 212 -13.43 -14.09 -26.93
C TYR A 212 -12.34 -13.96 -28.00
N ASP A 213 -12.52 -13.01 -28.93
CA ASP A 213 -11.50 -12.65 -29.92
C ASP A 213 -10.30 -11.96 -29.23
N PRO A 214 -9.12 -12.61 -29.14
CA PRO A 214 -7.98 -12.01 -28.47
C PRO A 214 -7.47 -10.72 -29.12
N ARG A 215 -7.74 -10.51 -30.42
CA ARG A 215 -7.33 -9.29 -31.13
C ARG A 215 -8.04 -8.04 -30.58
N ALA A 216 -9.17 -8.21 -29.91
CA ALA A 216 -9.87 -7.10 -29.26
C ALA A 216 -9.03 -6.44 -28.15
N MET A 217 -8.20 -7.20 -27.42
CA MET A 217 -7.28 -6.67 -26.42
C MET A 217 -6.26 -5.71 -27.07
N ALA A 218 -5.63 -6.13 -28.16
CA ALA A 218 -4.65 -5.29 -28.86
C ALA A 218 -5.32 -4.02 -29.43
N ARG A 219 -6.50 -4.16 -30.06
CA ARG A 219 -7.26 -3.00 -30.57
C ARG A 219 -7.60 -2.00 -29.47
N PHE A 220 -8.02 -2.47 -28.30
CA PHE A 220 -8.33 -1.59 -27.16
C PHE A 220 -7.09 -0.81 -26.71
N PHE A 221 -5.96 -1.48 -26.56
CA PHE A 221 -4.72 -0.82 -26.13
C PHE A 221 -4.17 0.16 -27.20
N GLU A 222 -4.33 -0.14 -28.48
CA GLU A 222 -4.00 0.78 -29.58
C GLU A 222 -4.92 2.00 -29.59
N LYS A 223 -6.24 1.80 -29.36
CA LYS A 223 -7.21 2.89 -29.17
C LYS A 223 -6.78 3.83 -28.05
N LEU A 224 -6.39 3.27 -26.88
CA LEU A 224 -5.93 4.07 -25.76
C LEU A 224 -4.68 4.89 -26.07
N GLN A 225 -3.79 4.40 -26.93
CA GLN A 225 -2.62 5.17 -27.38
C GLN A 225 -3.00 6.33 -28.29
N GLY A 226 -3.96 6.13 -29.19
CA GLY A 226 -4.44 7.18 -30.11
C GLY A 226 -5.16 8.32 -29.39
N GLU A 227 -5.81 8.03 -28.26
CA GLU A 227 -6.51 9.02 -27.44
C GLU A 227 -5.58 9.79 -26.48
N GLY A 228 -4.31 9.34 -26.34
CA GLY A 228 -3.32 9.91 -25.42
C GLY A 228 -2.69 11.20 -25.92
N GLY A 229 -3.35 12.36 -25.68
CA GLY A 229 -2.70 13.66 -25.62
C GLY A 229 -1.67 13.76 -24.45
N ARG A 230 -1.17 15.00 -24.13
CA ARG A 230 -0.32 15.24 -22.96
C ARG A 230 -1.04 14.74 -21.68
N GLY A 231 -0.69 13.54 -21.21
CA GLY A 231 -1.31 12.91 -20.04
C GLY A 231 -2.18 11.68 -20.35
N GLY A 232 -1.81 10.88 -21.34
CA GLY A 232 -2.54 9.67 -21.78
C GLY A 232 -3.11 8.78 -20.67
N PRO A 233 -3.96 7.79 -21.00
CA PRO A 233 -4.69 6.99 -20.02
C PRO A 233 -3.75 6.46 -18.93
N GLN A 234 -4.16 6.55 -17.67
CA GLN A 234 -3.38 6.11 -16.50
C GLN A 234 -2.90 4.66 -16.63
N PHE A 235 -3.69 3.84 -17.32
CA PHE A 235 -3.34 2.46 -17.68
C PHE A 235 -1.99 2.36 -18.40
N LEU A 236 -1.71 3.24 -19.38
CA LEU A 236 -0.46 3.23 -20.12
C LEU A 236 0.76 3.70 -19.30
N ALA A 237 0.52 4.39 -18.18
CA ALA A 237 1.60 4.80 -17.28
C ALA A 237 2.18 3.61 -16.50
N SER A 238 1.34 2.67 -16.04
CA SER A 238 1.74 1.42 -15.38
C SER A 238 2.04 0.29 -16.36
N HIS A 239 1.37 0.28 -17.53
CA HIS A 239 1.48 -0.73 -18.59
C HIS A 239 2.06 -0.11 -19.87
N PRO A 240 3.39 0.14 -19.92
CA PRO A 240 3.99 0.80 -21.07
C PRO A 240 3.88 -0.08 -22.31
N ASN A 241 3.49 0.54 -23.42
CA ASN A 241 3.39 -0.20 -24.69
C ASN A 241 4.75 -0.77 -25.09
N PRO A 242 4.86 -2.10 -25.29
CA PRO A 242 6.07 -2.72 -25.81
C PRO A 242 6.37 -2.39 -27.29
N GLY A 243 5.45 -1.69 -27.98
CA GLY A 243 5.64 -1.26 -29.36
C GLY A 243 5.11 -2.24 -30.42
N ASN A 244 4.75 -3.46 -30.02
CA ASN A 244 4.34 -4.53 -30.96
C ASN A 244 3.23 -5.45 -30.42
N ARG A 245 2.29 -4.89 -29.61
CA ARG A 245 1.20 -5.67 -28.98
C ARG A 245 0.36 -6.45 -29.97
N ALA A 246 -0.08 -5.80 -31.07
CA ALA A 246 -0.89 -6.46 -32.08
C ALA A 246 -0.17 -7.65 -32.71
N SER A 247 1.12 -7.48 -33.03
CA SER A 247 1.95 -8.57 -33.57
C SER A 247 2.12 -9.71 -32.55
N ALA A 248 2.40 -9.38 -31.29
CA ALA A 248 2.58 -10.37 -30.22
C ALA A 248 1.29 -11.18 -29.97
N VAL A 249 0.14 -10.53 -29.93
CA VAL A 249 -1.16 -11.21 -29.80
C VAL A 249 -1.44 -12.07 -31.02
N THR A 250 -1.22 -11.57 -32.24
CA THR A 250 -1.43 -12.31 -33.48
C THR A 250 -0.51 -13.55 -33.53
N GLU A 251 0.74 -13.41 -33.20
CA GLU A 251 1.70 -14.52 -33.09
C GLU A 251 1.24 -15.56 -32.05
N ALA A 252 0.85 -15.10 -30.85
CA ALA A 252 0.40 -15.97 -29.77
C ALA A 252 -0.79 -16.86 -30.18
N ILE A 253 -1.72 -16.34 -30.97
CA ILE A 253 -2.92 -17.08 -31.41
C ILE A 253 -2.74 -17.78 -32.75
N SER A 254 -1.66 -17.55 -33.50
CA SER A 254 -1.46 -18.10 -34.86
C SER A 254 -1.44 -19.65 -34.91
N GLN A 255 -1.04 -20.28 -33.80
CA GLN A 255 -0.99 -21.73 -33.66
C GLN A 255 -2.26 -22.34 -33.06
N LEU A 256 -3.24 -21.49 -32.69
CA LEU A 256 -4.49 -21.96 -32.12
C LEU A 256 -5.49 -22.29 -33.22
N PRO A 257 -6.30 -23.36 -33.06
CA PRO A 257 -7.33 -23.69 -34.05
C PRO A 257 -8.28 -22.54 -34.33
N PRO A 258 -8.76 -22.36 -35.55
CA PRO A 258 -9.78 -21.37 -35.85
C PRO A 258 -11.03 -21.58 -34.99
N LYS A 259 -11.60 -20.50 -34.46
CA LYS A 259 -12.75 -20.55 -33.56
C LYS A 259 -13.72 -19.42 -33.90
N GLN A 260 -15.01 -19.68 -33.74
CA GLN A 260 -16.01 -18.62 -33.72
C GLN A 260 -16.01 -18.01 -32.32
N TYR A 261 -15.91 -16.70 -32.27
CA TYR A 261 -15.88 -15.98 -31.02
C TYR A 261 -17.26 -15.49 -30.60
N ALA A 262 -17.48 -15.40 -29.29
CA ALA A 262 -18.72 -14.87 -28.73
C ALA A 262 -18.90 -13.39 -29.15
N THR A 263 -20.11 -13.02 -29.50
CA THR A 263 -20.53 -11.63 -29.66
C THR A 263 -20.99 -11.08 -28.30
N ALA A 264 -20.93 -9.75 -28.12
CA ALA A 264 -21.38 -9.09 -26.90
C ALA A 264 -22.82 -9.47 -26.55
N GLY A 265 -23.01 -10.04 -25.38
CA GLY A 265 -24.30 -10.42 -24.85
C GLY A 265 -25.15 -9.23 -24.37
N ASN A 266 -26.42 -9.52 -24.01
CA ASN A 266 -27.31 -8.52 -23.42
C ASN A 266 -26.76 -7.98 -22.08
N ASP A 267 -26.06 -8.81 -21.34
CA ASP A 267 -25.49 -8.48 -20.02
C ASP A 267 -24.40 -7.40 -20.13
N PHE A 268 -23.55 -7.46 -21.16
CA PHE A 268 -22.57 -6.40 -21.43
C PHE A 268 -23.25 -5.07 -21.74
N ARG A 269 -24.27 -5.09 -22.59
CA ARG A 269 -25.02 -3.86 -22.94
C ARG A 269 -25.72 -3.27 -21.74
N ALA A 270 -26.30 -4.10 -20.89
CA ALA A 270 -26.94 -3.67 -19.64
C ALA A 270 -25.90 -3.06 -18.67
N ALA A 271 -24.75 -3.71 -18.44
CA ALA A 271 -23.68 -3.22 -17.59
C ALA A 271 -23.08 -1.91 -18.12
N LYS A 272 -22.86 -1.80 -19.44
CA LYS A 272 -22.36 -0.57 -20.07
C LYS A 272 -23.37 0.57 -19.97
N SER A 273 -24.66 0.29 -20.14
CA SER A 273 -25.74 1.28 -19.94
C SER A 273 -25.81 1.74 -18.47
N ALA A 274 -25.69 0.81 -17.53
CA ALA A 274 -25.64 1.14 -16.10
C ALA A 274 -24.41 1.99 -15.77
N ALA A 275 -23.22 1.63 -16.29
CA ALA A 275 -22.00 2.39 -16.11
C ALA A 275 -22.09 3.82 -16.69
N ALA A 276 -22.79 4.01 -17.82
CA ALA A 276 -23.01 5.32 -18.42
C ALA A 276 -23.86 6.26 -17.55
N GLN A 277 -24.68 5.73 -16.64
CA GLN A 277 -25.48 6.52 -15.67
C GLN A 277 -24.69 6.92 -14.42
N LEU A 278 -23.53 6.32 -14.20
CA LEU A 278 -22.66 6.67 -13.06
C LEU A 278 -21.96 8.01 -13.33
N LYS A 279 -21.68 8.73 -12.24
CA LYS A 279 -20.84 9.93 -12.24
C LYS A 279 -19.51 9.59 -11.57
N PRO A 280 -18.54 9.04 -12.33
CA PRO A 280 -17.27 8.63 -11.75
C PRO A 280 -16.47 9.84 -11.29
N TYR A 281 -15.75 9.67 -10.17
CA TYR A 281 -14.82 10.67 -9.64
C TYR A 281 -13.58 10.80 -10.52
N THR A 282 -13.01 12.01 -10.58
CA THR A 282 -11.68 12.21 -11.19
C THR A 282 -10.57 11.72 -10.26
N ALA A 283 -9.37 11.48 -10.80
CA ALA A 283 -8.21 11.08 -10.00
C ALA A 283 -7.92 12.07 -8.85
N GLU A 284 -8.09 13.39 -9.10
CA GLU A 284 -7.91 14.42 -8.08
C GLU A 284 -8.96 14.32 -6.96
N GLN A 285 -10.22 14.04 -7.32
CA GLN A 285 -11.28 13.84 -6.33
C GLN A 285 -11.01 12.58 -5.51
N VAL A 286 -10.59 11.48 -6.15
CA VAL A 286 -10.22 10.23 -5.46
C VAL A 286 -9.03 10.46 -4.53
N ALA A 287 -7.99 11.16 -4.97
CA ALA A 287 -6.85 11.49 -4.14
C ALA A 287 -7.24 12.34 -2.91
N ARG A 288 -8.13 13.33 -3.10
CA ARG A 288 -8.66 14.12 -1.98
C ARG A 288 -9.45 13.26 -1.00
N MET A 289 -10.35 12.40 -1.50
CA MET A 289 -11.11 11.47 -0.66
C MET A 289 -10.20 10.51 0.10
N ALA A 290 -9.13 10.02 -0.53
CA ALA A 290 -8.15 9.15 0.10
C ALA A 290 -7.39 9.90 1.22
N GLN A 291 -6.96 11.14 0.97
CA GLN A 291 -6.33 11.98 2.00
C GLN A 291 -7.28 12.26 3.18
N GLU A 292 -8.54 12.59 2.89
CA GLU A 292 -9.55 12.81 3.92
C GLU A 292 -9.81 11.54 4.75
N LYS A 293 -9.84 10.36 4.12
CA LYS A 293 -10.00 9.08 4.81
C LYS A 293 -8.74 8.65 5.57
N ALA A 294 -7.56 8.79 4.98
CA ALA A 294 -6.29 8.41 5.63
C ALA A 294 -6.02 9.19 6.92
N GLY A 295 -6.52 10.44 6.99
CA GLY A 295 -6.51 11.25 8.21
C GLY A 295 -7.63 10.93 9.19
N ARG A 296 -8.50 9.93 8.94
CA ARG A 296 -9.61 9.55 9.84
C ARG A 296 -9.37 8.18 10.46
N ILE A 297 -9.75 8.07 11.72
CA ILE A 297 -9.80 6.82 12.45
C ILE A 297 -11.27 6.54 12.74
N GLU A 298 -11.81 5.44 12.18
CA GLU A 298 -13.22 5.08 12.28
C GLU A 298 -13.43 3.85 13.15
N ASN A 299 -14.61 3.73 13.76
CA ASN A 299 -15.06 2.54 14.51
C ASN A 299 -14.18 2.16 15.71
N VAL A 300 -13.64 3.14 16.42
CA VAL A 300 -12.88 2.90 17.64
C VAL A 300 -13.84 2.72 18.81
N SER A 301 -13.90 1.50 19.37
CA SER A 301 -14.58 1.27 20.65
C SER A 301 -13.71 1.74 21.81
N THR A 302 -14.33 2.25 22.86
CA THR A 302 -13.64 2.67 24.08
C THR A 302 -12.75 1.58 24.65
N ASP A 303 -13.21 0.32 24.62
CA ASP A 303 -12.45 -0.83 25.13
C ASP A 303 -11.20 -1.14 24.30
N SER A 304 -11.23 -0.86 22.99
CA SER A 304 -10.07 -1.12 22.10
C SER A 304 -8.90 -0.16 22.31
N VAL A 305 -9.14 0.99 22.95
CA VAL A 305 -8.13 2.01 23.26
C VAL A 305 -7.85 2.15 24.75
N ALA A 306 -8.63 1.48 25.60
CA ALA A 306 -8.46 1.53 27.05
C ALA A 306 -7.05 1.05 27.44
N PRO A 307 -6.31 1.82 28.26
CA PRO A 307 -4.98 1.44 28.72
C PRO A 307 -5.04 0.28 29.71
N SER A 308 -4.13 -0.68 29.59
CA SER A 308 -3.92 -1.71 30.60
C SER A 308 -3.45 -1.10 31.91
N GLY A 309 -3.89 -1.65 33.05
CA GLY A 309 -3.33 -1.32 34.36
C GLY A 309 -1.86 -1.74 34.53
N ASN A 310 -1.38 -2.70 33.73
CA ASN A 310 0.00 -3.14 33.68
C ASN A 310 0.83 -2.23 32.77
N PHE A 311 2.02 -1.84 33.22
CA PHE A 311 2.94 -0.99 32.46
C PHE A 311 4.23 -1.74 32.17
N GLN A 312 4.83 -1.44 31.04
CA GLN A 312 6.16 -1.90 30.63
C GLN A 312 7.06 -0.72 30.32
N GLN A 313 8.37 -0.92 30.35
CA GLN A 313 9.39 0.11 30.19
C GLN A 313 9.88 0.16 28.74
N LEU A 314 9.88 1.35 28.15
CA LEU A 314 10.64 1.65 26.94
C LEU A 314 11.98 2.26 27.35
N ASN A 315 13.07 1.66 26.91
CA ASN A 315 14.42 2.20 27.03
C ASN A 315 14.88 2.71 25.66
N HIS A 316 14.83 4.01 25.47
CA HIS A 316 15.31 4.70 24.29
C HIS A 316 16.65 5.38 24.62
N GLN A 317 17.54 5.60 23.64
CA GLN A 317 18.84 6.25 23.88
C GLN A 317 18.75 7.65 24.50
N ALA A 318 17.66 8.39 24.25
CA ALA A 318 17.45 9.75 24.72
C ALA A 318 16.54 9.84 25.96
N PHE A 319 15.76 8.80 26.28
CA PHE A 319 14.82 8.80 27.40
C PHE A 319 14.40 7.38 27.80
N GLN A 320 13.81 7.26 28.98
CA GLN A 320 13.10 6.07 29.44
C GLN A 320 11.69 6.47 29.85
N ILE A 321 10.68 5.64 29.55
CA ILE A 321 9.28 5.90 29.88
C ILE A 321 8.52 4.60 30.10
N ALA A 322 7.67 4.55 31.14
CA ALA A 322 6.74 3.44 31.32
C ALA A 322 5.43 3.71 30.55
N TYR A 323 4.86 2.67 29.94
CA TYR A 323 3.64 2.79 29.16
C TYR A 323 2.75 1.53 29.30
N PRO A 324 1.43 1.61 29.03
CA PRO A 324 0.52 0.47 29.14
C PRO A 324 0.95 -0.71 28.30
N SER A 325 0.95 -1.92 28.86
CA SER A 325 1.47 -3.12 28.21
C SER A 325 0.69 -3.55 26.95
N ASN A 326 -0.54 -3.08 26.77
CA ASN A 326 -1.38 -3.31 25.60
C ASN A 326 -1.22 -2.22 24.50
N TRP A 327 -0.43 -1.17 24.76
CA TRP A 327 -0.09 -0.18 23.76
C TRP A 327 1.17 -0.62 22.99
N ARG A 328 1.36 -0.12 21.81
CA ARG A 328 2.51 -0.42 20.92
C ARG A 328 3.39 0.79 20.76
N VAL A 329 4.68 0.52 20.57
CA VAL A 329 5.69 1.52 20.21
C VAL A 329 5.86 1.48 18.69
N TYR A 330 5.78 2.65 18.07
CA TYR A 330 6.03 2.90 16.65
C TYR A 330 7.21 3.86 16.54
N GLY A 331 8.05 3.71 15.54
CA GLY A 331 9.31 4.43 15.39
C GLY A 331 10.51 3.62 15.90
N ASP A 332 11.70 4.21 15.79
CA ASP A 332 12.97 3.59 16.18
C ASP A 332 13.87 4.57 16.96
N GLN A 333 15.14 4.19 17.19
CA GLN A 333 16.10 4.99 17.96
C GLN A 333 16.48 6.33 17.30
N ASN A 334 16.20 6.52 16.02
CA ASN A 334 16.59 7.69 15.21
C ASN A 334 15.39 8.48 14.68
N SER A 335 14.17 8.10 15.01
CA SER A 335 12.92 8.72 14.55
C SER A 335 12.03 9.12 15.73
N PRO A 336 11.03 10.00 15.51
CA PRO A 336 10.01 10.25 16.51
C PRO A 336 9.37 8.95 16.99
N VAL A 337 9.18 8.81 18.30
CA VAL A 337 8.56 7.65 18.91
C VAL A 337 7.08 7.94 19.17
N THR A 338 6.21 7.05 18.73
CA THR A 338 4.78 7.06 19.09
C THR A 338 4.48 5.85 19.98
N ILE A 339 3.78 6.06 21.09
CA ILE A 339 3.28 5.00 21.96
C ILE A 339 1.75 5.12 22.00
N ALA A 340 1.04 4.13 21.46
CA ALA A 340 -0.40 4.24 21.25
C ALA A 340 -1.10 2.87 21.24
N PRO A 341 -2.41 2.83 21.55
CA PRO A 341 -3.21 1.65 21.31
C PRO A 341 -3.32 1.39 19.80
N PRO A 342 -3.23 0.13 19.32
CA PRO A 342 -3.27 -0.16 17.89
C PRO A 342 -4.49 0.39 17.15
N ALA A 343 -5.65 0.43 17.81
CA ALA A 343 -6.89 0.99 17.26
C ALA A 343 -6.90 2.53 17.22
N GLY A 344 -5.97 3.19 17.90
CA GLY A 344 -5.88 4.66 18.01
C GLY A 344 -4.94 5.30 17.00
N VAL A 345 -4.38 4.53 16.06
CA VAL A 345 -3.39 5.01 15.09
C VAL A 345 -3.79 4.57 13.68
N SER A 346 -3.65 5.45 12.72
CA SER A 346 -3.67 5.16 11.29
C SER A 346 -2.30 5.46 10.65
N GLU A 347 -2.14 5.20 9.36
CA GLU A 347 -0.88 5.50 8.64
C GLU A 347 -0.50 6.99 8.66
N GLN A 348 -1.48 7.88 8.82
CA GLN A 348 -1.27 9.33 8.72
C GLN A 348 -1.79 10.12 9.93
N ALA A 349 -2.34 9.46 10.95
CA ALA A 349 -2.93 10.14 12.10
C ALA A 349 -2.85 9.33 13.39
N ILE A 350 -2.81 10.05 14.49
CA ILE A 350 -2.84 9.51 15.86
C ILE A 350 -4.03 10.18 16.55
N ALA A 351 -5.01 9.40 17.02
CA ALA A 351 -6.12 9.89 17.81
C ALA A 351 -5.95 9.63 19.32
N TYR A 352 -5.09 8.65 19.66
CA TYR A 352 -4.85 8.26 21.04
C TYR A 352 -3.38 7.91 21.24
N GLY A 353 -2.77 8.40 22.31
CA GLY A 353 -1.41 8.00 22.66
C GLY A 353 -0.48 9.16 22.98
N VAL A 354 0.80 8.96 22.80
CA VAL A 354 1.82 9.99 22.97
C VAL A 354 2.83 9.94 21.83
N LEU A 355 3.12 11.11 21.28
CA LEU A 355 4.23 11.34 20.35
C LEU A 355 5.40 11.95 21.11
N ILE A 356 6.60 11.40 20.99
CA ILE A 356 7.81 11.81 21.69
C ILE A 356 8.90 12.13 20.67
N ASN A 357 9.52 13.30 20.79
CA ASN A 357 10.61 13.69 19.91
C ASN A 357 11.59 14.63 20.63
N GLY A 358 12.80 14.77 20.09
CA GLY A 358 13.78 15.74 20.50
C GLY A 358 13.65 17.06 19.75
N TYR A 359 14.09 18.15 20.37
CA TYR A 359 14.24 19.46 19.74
C TYR A 359 15.48 20.16 20.29
N SER A 360 16.30 20.72 19.40
CA SER A 360 17.46 21.50 19.78
C SER A 360 17.29 22.92 19.22
N PRO A 361 17.06 23.93 20.07
CA PRO A 361 16.94 25.31 19.62
C PRO A 361 18.25 25.79 19.02
N GLN A 362 18.19 26.53 17.90
CA GLN A 362 19.38 27.05 17.20
C GLN A 362 20.07 28.18 17.96
N GLN A 363 19.37 28.84 18.87
CA GLN A 363 19.87 29.89 19.74
C GLN A 363 19.40 29.67 21.19
N GLN A 364 20.15 30.18 22.14
CA GLN A 364 19.76 30.10 23.54
C GLN A 364 18.48 30.91 23.77
N GLN A 365 17.43 30.25 24.22
CA GLN A 365 16.11 30.84 24.48
C GLN A 365 15.44 30.21 25.70
N SER A 366 14.37 30.85 26.20
CA SER A 366 13.61 30.30 27.32
C SER A 366 12.87 29.01 26.90
N LEU A 367 12.64 28.10 27.86
CA LEU A 367 11.87 26.88 27.65
C LEU A 367 10.43 27.17 27.16
N THR A 368 9.84 28.28 27.63
CA THR A 368 8.53 28.75 27.14
C THR A 368 8.57 29.11 25.67
N GLN A 369 9.62 29.80 25.22
CA GLN A 369 9.78 30.11 23.79
C GLN A 369 10.01 28.83 22.98
N THR A 370 10.79 27.90 23.48
CA THR A 370 10.99 26.58 22.84
C THR A 370 9.68 25.80 22.72
N ALA A 371 8.83 25.82 23.76
CA ALA A 371 7.50 25.20 23.69
C ALA A 371 6.61 25.86 22.63
N ALA A 372 6.69 27.20 22.49
CA ALA A 372 5.96 27.92 21.45
C ALA A 372 6.44 27.57 20.03
N ASP A 373 7.75 27.40 19.83
CA ASP A 373 8.31 27.00 18.53
C ASP A 373 7.87 25.58 18.14
N ILE A 374 7.87 24.64 19.10
CA ILE A 374 7.36 23.27 18.90
C ILE A 374 5.87 23.31 18.56
N PHE A 375 5.07 24.07 19.29
CA PHE A 375 3.64 24.27 18.99
C PHE A 375 3.42 24.82 17.58
N ASN A 376 4.18 25.85 17.18
CA ASN A 376 4.09 26.42 15.84
C ASN A 376 4.46 25.38 14.75
N GLY A 377 5.44 24.53 15.00
CA GLY A 377 5.76 23.40 14.14
C GLY A 377 4.62 22.39 14.01
N LEU A 378 4.00 22.02 15.13
CA LEU A 378 2.80 21.15 15.15
C LEU A 378 1.63 21.78 14.39
N LYS A 379 1.43 23.09 14.54
CA LYS A 379 0.38 23.83 13.87
C LYS A 379 0.56 23.90 12.33
N GLN A 380 1.79 23.85 11.82
CA GLN A 380 2.02 23.77 10.37
C GLN A 380 1.46 22.47 9.78
N SER A 381 1.55 21.36 10.53
CA SER A 381 1.00 20.07 10.12
C SER A 381 -0.50 19.92 10.45
N ASN A 382 -1.01 20.66 11.44
CA ASN A 382 -2.42 20.72 11.82
C ASN A 382 -2.84 22.18 12.03
N PRO A 383 -3.25 22.91 10.98
CA PRO A 383 -3.59 24.34 11.05
C PRO A 383 -4.72 24.68 12.01
N GLU A 384 -5.60 23.72 12.29
CA GLU A 384 -6.76 23.91 13.19
C GLU A 384 -6.37 23.74 14.68
N LEU A 385 -5.13 23.31 14.98
CA LEU A 385 -4.64 23.17 16.36
C LEU A 385 -4.48 24.53 17.02
N GLN A 386 -5.01 24.66 18.24
CA GLN A 386 -5.01 25.91 19.01
C GLN A 386 -4.53 25.66 20.46
N ALA A 387 -3.87 26.65 21.04
CA ALA A 387 -3.58 26.60 22.48
C ALA A 387 -4.85 26.91 23.28
N ALA A 388 -5.18 26.07 24.26
CA ALA A 388 -6.35 26.21 25.12
C ALA A 388 -6.11 27.15 26.31
N GLY A 389 -4.85 27.58 26.51
CA GLY A 389 -4.48 28.46 27.62
C GLY A 389 -3.03 28.94 27.52
N GLN A 390 -2.56 29.60 28.55
CA GLN A 390 -1.17 30.07 28.64
C GLN A 390 -0.25 28.91 29.02
N PRO A 391 1.00 28.85 28.48
CA PRO A 391 2.00 27.88 28.90
C PRO A 391 2.23 27.93 30.42
N ARG A 392 2.25 26.77 31.07
CA ARG A 392 2.48 26.64 32.52
C ARG A 392 3.89 26.07 32.78
N GLN A 393 4.64 26.70 33.67
CA GLN A 393 5.90 26.12 34.16
C GLN A 393 5.58 24.94 35.07
N ALA A 394 6.37 23.90 34.92
CA ALA A 394 6.25 22.64 35.66
C ALA A 394 7.65 22.05 35.95
N SER A 395 7.67 20.94 36.62
CA SER A 395 8.87 20.12 36.81
C SER A 395 8.52 18.65 36.54
N VAL A 396 9.35 17.97 35.78
CA VAL A 396 9.26 16.54 35.57
C VAL A 396 10.52 15.87 36.12
N ASN A 397 10.37 15.16 37.23
CA ASN A 397 11.47 14.50 37.94
C ASN A 397 12.67 15.44 38.28
N GLY A 398 12.37 16.65 38.70
CA GLY A 398 13.37 17.67 39.05
C GLY A 398 13.91 18.48 37.85
N MET A 399 13.54 18.14 36.63
CA MET A 399 13.94 18.89 35.44
C MET A 399 12.93 19.98 35.11
N PRO A 400 13.37 21.17 34.67
CA PRO A 400 12.47 22.22 34.24
C PRO A 400 11.59 21.74 33.06
N ALA A 401 10.31 22.03 33.16
CA ALA A 401 9.33 21.67 32.13
C ALA A 401 8.33 22.80 31.86
N VAL A 402 7.75 22.81 30.68
CA VAL A 402 6.62 23.67 30.29
C VAL A 402 5.50 22.79 29.74
N VAL A 403 4.29 23.06 30.20
CA VAL A 403 3.09 22.34 29.75
C VAL A 403 2.18 23.31 29.03
N VAL A 404 1.71 22.90 27.84
CA VAL A 404 0.74 23.64 27.02
C VAL A 404 -0.43 22.72 26.73
N GLU A 405 -1.64 23.17 27.06
CA GLU A 405 -2.87 22.48 26.65
C GLU A 405 -3.27 22.94 25.27
N LEU A 406 -3.62 21.99 24.42
CA LEU A 406 -3.98 22.23 23.03
C LEU A 406 -5.38 21.65 22.76
N ILE A 407 -6.08 22.25 21.82
CA ILE A 407 -7.38 21.78 21.33
C ILE A 407 -7.37 21.80 19.81
N GLY A 408 -8.04 20.84 19.20
CA GLY A 408 -8.17 20.75 17.76
C GLY A 408 -9.20 19.71 17.35
N PRO A 409 -9.38 19.47 16.06
CA PRO A 409 -10.22 18.38 15.57
C PRO A 409 -9.42 17.07 15.60
N SER A 410 -9.96 16.07 16.30
CA SER A 410 -9.39 14.72 16.30
C SER A 410 -9.49 14.07 14.92
N PRO A 411 -8.56 13.21 14.55
CA PRO A 411 -8.73 12.30 13.43
C PRO A 411 -9.87 11.29 13.65
N LEU A 412 -10.36 11.13 14.89
CA LEU A 412 -11.51 10.28 15.19
C LEU A 412 -12.81 10.91 14.65
N ALA A 413 -13.59 10.11 13.91
CA ALA A 413 -14.93 10.46 13.47
C ALA A 413 -16.00 9.75 14.33
N ASN A 414 -17.09 10.47 14.61
CA ASN A 414 -18.28 9.91 15.23
C ASN A 414 -19.09 9.08 14.21
N SER A 415 -20.16 8.43 14.65
CA SER A 415 -21.03 7.60 13.80
C SER A 415 -21.70 8.37 12.64
N SER A 416 -21.76 9.70 12.69
CA SER A 416 -22.25 10.56 11.60
C SER A 416 -21.11 11.04 10.67
N GLY A 417 -19.87 10.58 10.87
CA GLY A 417 -18.71 10.97 10.07
C GLY A 417 -18.12 12.35 10.39
N GLN A 418 -18.57 13.01 11.46
CA GLN A 418 -18.02 14.27 11.90
C GLN A 418 -16.82 14.04 12.83
N ARG A 419 -15.76 14.85 12.68
CA ARG A 419 -14.61 14.82 13.58
C ARG A 419 -15.04 15.25 14.98
N VAL A 420 -14.62 14.50 15.99
CA VAL A 420 -14.76 14.91 17.39
C VAL A 420 -13.66 15.91 17.74
N ALA A 421 -13.87 16.73 18.78
CA ALA A 421 -12.80 17.57 19.31
C ALA A 421 -11.74 16.68 20.03
N GLU A 422 -10.49 17.12 20.00
CA GLU A 422 -9.43 16.51 20.82
C GLU A 422 -8.83 17.52 21.79
N ARG A 423 -8.32 17.00 22.90
CA ARG A 423 -7.54 17.73 23.87
C ARG A 423 -6.20 17.08 24.00
N ASP A 424 -5.16 17.87 23.72
CA ASP A 424 -3.80 17.41 23.77
C ASP A 424 -3.01 18.11 24.87
N ILE A 425 -1.95 17.46 25.36
CA ILE A 425 -1.03 18.07 26.30
C ILE A 425 0.37 17.97 25.71
N LEU A 426 0.94 19.13 25.39
CA LEU A 426 2.34 19.25 25.04
C LEU A 426 3.16 19.47 26.33
N VAL A 427 4.05 18.54 26.63
CA VAL A 427 5.02 18.63 27.72
C VAL A 427 6.41 18.77 27.12
N THR A 428 7.11 19.85 27.43
CA THR A 428 8.50 20.08 27.03
C THR A 428 9.40 20.00 28.24
N VAL A 429 10.45 19.16 28.21
CA VAL A 429 11.37 18.93 29.32
C VAL A 429 12.79 19.31 28.88
N GLN A 430 13.42 20.21 29.59
CA GLN A 430 14.75 20.68 29.27
C GLN A 430 15.82 19.71 29.79
N ARG A 431 16.76 19.36 28.94
CA ARG A 431 17.94 18.56 29.28
C ARG A 431 19.08 19.45 29.78
N GLN A 432 20.08 18.83 30.41
CA GLN A 432 21.25 19.54 30.94
C GLN A 432 22.09 20.20 29.82
N ASP A 433 22.09 19.65 28.63
CA ASP A 433 22.77 20.21 27.46
C ASP A 433 22.01 21.34 26.74
N GLY A 434 20.85 21.76 27.28
CA GLY A 434 20.00 22.79 26.73
C GLY A 434 19.05 22.31 25.61
N SER A 435 19.18 21.08 25.17
CA SER A 435 18.18 20.46 24.26
C SER A 435 16.90 20.13 25.02
N VAL A 436 15.85 19.75 24.29
CA VAL A 436 14.53 19.49 24.85
C VAL A 436 14.01 18.15 24.34
N ILE A 437 13.44 17.36 25.23
CA ILE A 437 12.52 16.27 24.87
C ILE A 437 11.10 16.81 25.03
N TRP A 438 10.27 16.62 24.00
CA TRP A 438 8.87 16.98 24.09
C TRP A 438 7.97 15.76 23.87
N LEU A 439 6.84 15.77 24.58
CA LEU A 439 5.82 14.74 24.53
C LEU A 439 4.49 15.43 24.20
N LEU A 440 3.79 14.94 23.18
CA LEU A 440 2.43 15.35 22.85
C LEU A 440 1.50 14.19 23.18
N PHE A 441 0.76 14.31 24.28
CA PHE A 441 -0.30 13.37 24.65
C PHE A 441 -1.58 13.75 23.94
N ILE A 442 -2.18 12.80 23.25
CA ILE A 442 -3.30 13.00 22.33
C ILE A 442 -4.49 12.18 22.80
N ALA A 443 -5.64 12.83 22.96
CA ALA A 443 -6.89 12.14 23.28
C ALA A 443 -8.11 12.91 22.74
N PRO A 444 -9.10 12.22 22.14
CA PRO A 444 -10.40 12.80 21.89
C PRO A 444 -11.05 13.31 23.19
N GLU A 445 -11.67 14.48 23.15
CA GLU A 445 -12.26 15.16 24.33
C GLU A 445 -13.20 14.23 25.15
N PRO A 446 -14.07 13.40 24.52
CA PRO A 446 -14.93 12.49 25.29
C PRO A 446 -14.16 11.44 26.12
N HIS A 447 -12.93 11.11 25.73
CA HIS A 447 -12.13 10.07 26.38
C HIS A 447 -10.95 10.63 27.20
N TYR A 448 -10.75 11.95 27.15
CA TYR A 448 -9.60 12.61 27.79
C TYR A 448 -9.52 12.32 29.30
N GLN A 449 -10.66 12.44 30.02
CA GLN A 449 -10.70 12.20 31.46
C GLN A 449 -10.31 10.79 31.85
N GLN A 450 -10.66 9.80 31.02
CA GLN A 450 -10.32 8.39 31.24
C GLN A 450 -8.82 8.13 31.01
N LEU A 451 -8.20 8.82 30.06
CA LEU A 451 -6.79 8.64 29.69
C LEU A 451 -5.82 9.49 30.50
N SER A 452 -6.28 10.60 31.05
CA SER A 452 -5.47 11.56 31.81
C SER A 452 -4.65 10.90 32.93
N PRO A 453 -5.16 9.97 33.77
CA PRO A 453 -4.34 9.28 34.78
C PRO A 453 -3.20 8.46 34.18
N THR A 454 -3.43 7.85 33.00
CA THR A 454 -2.39 7.10 32.27
C THR A 454 -1.31 8.05 31.78
N PHE A 455 -1.67 9.16 31.18
CA PHE A 455 -0.73 10.18 30.71
C PHE A 455 0.10 10.75 31.89
N GLN A 456 -0.53 11.03 33.00
CA GLN A 456 0.19 11.49 34.22
C GLN A 456 1.20 10.46 34.69
N ARG A 457 0.83 9.18 34.78
CA ARG A 457 1.74 8.10 35.15
C ARG A 457 2.91 7.95 34.16
N MET A 458 2.67 8.14 32.87
CA MET A 458 3.71 8.13 31.85
C MET A 458 4.69 9.30 32.07
N ILE A 459 4.19 10.52 32.30
CA ILE A 459 5.01 11.70 32.61
C ILE A 459 5.86 11.49 33.88
N GLU A 460 5.28 10.98 34.96
CA GLU A 460 5.98 10.69 36.21
C GLU A 460 7.08 9.64 36.08
N SER A 461 6.92 8.71 35.13
CA SER A 461 7.91 7.67 34.83
C SER A 461 9.05 8.14 33.93
N LEU A 462 8.92 9.29 33.26
CA LEU A 462 9.89 9.78 32.28
C LEU A 462 11.25 10.03 32.94
N ARG A 463 12.28 9.48 32.34
CA ARG A 463 13.70 9.80 32.68
C ARG A 463 14.35 10.25 31.37
N VAL A 464 14.99 11.38 31.40
CA VAL A 464 15.68 11.97 30.26
C VAL A 464 17.18 11.89 30.54
N GLY A 465 17.93 11.36 29.57
CA GLY A 465 19.39 11.21 29.68
C GLY A 465 20.14 12.49 29.37
#